data_c98d712a37955538798034db18d4da56
#
_entry.id   c98d712a37955538798034db18d4da56
#
_cell.length_a   1.000
_cell.length_b   1.000
_cell.length_c   1.000
_cell.angle_alpha   90.00
_cell.angle_beta   90.00
_cell.angle_gamma   90.00
#
_symmetry.space_group_name_H-M   'P 1'
#
loop_
_entity.id
_entity.type
_entity.pdbx_description
1 polymer ?
#
loop_
_entity_poly.entity_id
_entity_poly.type
_entity_poly.pdbx_seq_one_letter_code
_entity_poly.pdbx_strand_id
1 'polypeptide(L)'
;SDVYKRQGILCIALEERRQLMIYKVETIKDGTEKYFFIRNLETMSIEELPSKYLMHKIKCKRSPNTVKRTAFSICYYMKYMAEKEMELTEVYQLDYEKQTEHFVEFLYWLKAGNHTEQTAGEKKCPNEGTCNAYLKDVFRFYLFIEAEYEQYGSLKTLSYNQIIAVNQVGVKKVLRNHSFKAYLKEEEHRGRTAKENQIITILQACTNRRDQLLLLMLAETGYRIGELLGVKYVKDIDYRNHMIRVCFREDNENEARAKNAEYRSAKISNDTFEFLMDYLAKYRKILQHQDYLFVNIMGENIGKPLRVDSVYDMLDRMEKKTGVKITPHMLRHYFANMRKQAGWELEMISQALGHKHLDTTIKYLDWLDDELIEASNEFYAQHTAIYGAERLLE
;
A
#
# COMPACT_ATOMS: atom_id res chain seq x y z
N SER A 1 39.27 32.19 -17.60
CA SER A 1 39.52 30.78 -17.22
C SER A 1 38.38 30.21 -16.36
N ASP A 2 37.73 30.96 -15.46
CA ASP A 2 36.65 30.50 -14.59
C ASP A 2 35.27 30.36 -15.29
N VAL A 3 35.02 31.12 -16.36
CA VAL A 3 33.76 31.05 -17.14
C VAL A 3 33.67 29.74 -17.92
N TYR A 4 34.79 29.27 -18.48
CA TYR A 4 34.85 27.98 -19.20
C TYR A 4 34.70 26.77 -18.28
N LYS A 5 35.26 26.85 -17.04
CA LYS A 5 35.03 25.80 -16.03
C LYS A 5 33.58 25.74 -15.56
N ARG A 6 32.93 26.87 -15.36
CA ARG A 6 31.48 26.93 -14.98
C ARG A 6 30.58 26.47 -16.11
N GLN A 7 30.91 26.78 -17.38
CA GLN A 7 30.16 26.26 -18.54
C GLN A 7 30.37 24.75 -18.69
N GLY A 8 31.56 24.21 -18.51
CA GLY A 8 31.83 22.77 -18.53
C GLY A 8 31.07 22.02 -17.44
N ILE A 9 31.04 22.52 -16.20
CA ILE A 9 30.30 21.94 -15.09
C ILE A 9 28.76 22.03 -15.34
N LEU A 10 28.31 23.13 -15.93
CA LEU A 10 26.87 23.30 -16.29
C LEU A 10 26.46 22.36 -17.44
N CYS A 11 27.33 22.13 -18.44
CA CYS A 11 27.10 21.17 -19.51
C CYS A 11 27.05 19.73 -19.00
N ILE A 12 27.99 19.33 -18.14
CA ILE A 12 28.01 17.98 -17.53
C ILE A 12 26.75 17.79 -16.65
N ALA A 13 26.38 18.80 -15.84
CA ALA A 13 25.18 18.72 -15.01
C ALA A 13 23.87 18.75 -15.85
N LEU A 14 23.89 19.32 -17.06
CA LEU A 14 22.75 19.29 -17.99
C LEU A 14 22.70 17.98 -18.79
N GLU A 15 23.84 17.38 -19.10
CA GLU A 15 23.91 16.03 -19.69
C GLU A 15 23.51 14.95 -18.69
N GLU A 16 23.99 15.00 -17.46
CA GLU A 16 23.51 14.12 -16.36
C GLU A 16 22.01 14.30 -16.09
N ARG A 17 21.47 15.52 -16.18
CA ARG A 17 20.02 15.76 -16.08
C ARG A 17 19.24 15.23 -17.29
N ARG A 18 19.81 15.25 -18.50
CA ARG A 18 19.19 14.65 -19.70
C ARG A 18 19.08 13.14 -19.57
N GLN A 19 20.11 12.45 -19.08
CA GLN A 19 20.09 10.99 -18.89
C GLN A 19 19.01 10.54 -17.88
N LEU A 20 18.72 11.34 -16.84
CA LEU A 20 17.69 11.02 -15.84
C LEU A 20 16.23 11.15 -16.36
N MET A 21 16.02 11.83 -17.49
CA MET A 21 14.68 12.09 -18.06
C MET A 21 14.34 11.27 -19.31
N ILE A 22 15.14 10.26 -19.67
CA ILE A 22 14.93 9.48 -20.91
C ILE A 22 13.57 8.80 -20.94
N TYR A 23 13.09 8.29 -19.81
CA TYR A 23 11.82 7.56 -19.72
C TYR A 23 10.83 8.20 -18.77
N LYS A 24 9.56 8.26 -19.19
CA LYS A 24 8.44 8.82 -18.40
C LYS A 24 7.22 7.92 -18.47
N VAL A 25 6.56 7.74 -17.32
CA VAL A 25 5.24 7.10 -17.26
C VAL A 25 4.17 8.11 -17.63
N GLU A 26 3.40 7.82 -18.68
CA GLU A 26 2.23 8.59 -19.07
C GLU A 26 0.94 7.84 -18.74
N THR A 27 -0.12 8.61 -18.46
CA THR A 27 -1.43 8.06 -18.12
C THR A 27 -2.47 8.64 -19.06
N ILE A 28 -3.22 7.75 -19.73
CA ILE A 28 -4.38 8.12 -20.54
C ILE A 28 -5.63 7.61 -19.80
N LYS A 29 -6.65 8.44 -19.74
CA LYS A 29 -7.97 8.07 -19.23
C LYS A 29 -8.92 7.92 -20.40
N ASP A 30 -9.63 6.79 -20.41
CA ASP A 30 -10.73 6.54 -21.31
C ASP A 30 -11.94 6.08 -20.48
N GLY A 31 -12.91 6.97 -20.32
CA GLY A 31 -14.01 6.79 -19.42
C GLY A 31 -13.54 6.56 -17.97
N THR A 32 -13.86 5.41 -17.42
CA THR A 32 -13.46 4.98 -16.05
C THR A 32 -12.11 4.24 -16.03
N GLU A 33 -11.59 3.83 -17.19
CA GLU A 33 -10.34 3.09 -17.29
C GLU A 33 -9.12 4.00 -17.38
N LYS A 34 -8.01 3.52 -16.81
CA LYS A 34 -6.71 4.20 -16.84
C LYS A 34 -5.70 3.29 -17.50
N TYR A 35 -5.07 3.83 -18.55
CA TYR A 35 -4.00 3.17 -19.29
C TYR A 35 -2.67 3.83 -18.96
N PHE A 36 -1.62 3.03 -18.80
CA PHE A 36 -0.29 3.49 -18.46
C PHE A 36 0.69 3.06 -19.54
N PHE A 37 1.54 3.99 -19.98
CA PHE A 37 2.56 3.77 -20.99
C PHE A 37 3.89 4.30 -20.49
N ILE A 38 4.98 3.74 -21.01
CA ILE A 38 6.32 4.29 -20.81
C ILE A 38 6.76 4.90 -22.13
N ARG A 39 7.04 6.20 -22.11
CA ARG A 39 7.52 6.96 -23.25
C ARG A 39 9.00 7.24 -23.11
N ASN A 40 9.75 7.03 -24.17
CA ASN A 40 11.08 7.54 -24.33
C ASN A 40 10.98 9.02 -24.77
N LEU A 41 11.56 9.93 -23.99
CA LEU A 41 11.46 11.38 -24.24
C LEU A 41 12.47 11.89 -25.29
N GLU A 42 13.49 11.11 -25.65
CA GLU A 42 14.42 11.46 -26.72
C GLU A 42 13.86 11.12 -28.10
N THR A 43 13.35 9.89 -28.23
CA THR A 43 12.75 9.43 -29.49
C THR A 43 11.27 9.76 -29.62
N MET A 44 10.63 10.23 -28.55
CA MET A 44 9.19 10.46 -28.41
C MET A 44 8.34 9.20 -28.65
N SER A 45 8.95 8.03 -28.74
CA SER A 45 8.28 6.76 -28.96
C SER A 45 7.75 6.15 -27.67
N ILE A 46 6.75 5.29 -27.80
CA ILE A 46 6.24 4.45 -26.70
C ILE A 46 7.05 3.16 -26.69
N GLU A 47 7.56 2.78 -25.52
CA GLU A 47 8.28 1.54 -25.33
C GLU A 47 7.34 0.34 -25.45
N GLU A 48 7.61 -0.52 -26.42
CA GLU A 48 6.68 -1.57 -26.84
C GLU A 48 6.51 -2.67 -25.79
N LEU A 49 7.59 -3.30 -25.34
CA LEU A 49 7.53 -4.43 -24.39
C LEU A 49 6.90 -4.04 -23.04
N PRO A 50 7.33 -2.94 -22.39
CA PRO A 50 6.69 -2.46 -21.18
C PRO A 50 5.20 -2.15 -21.37
N SER A 51 4.84 -1.49 -22.46
CA SER A 51 3.46 -1.08 -22.75
C SER A 51 2.56 -2.28 -22.99
N LYS A 52 3.02 -3.32 -23.71
CA LYS A 52 2.31 -4.60 -23.86
C LYS A 52 2.05 -5.27 -22.51
N TYR A 53 3.06 -5.31 -21.64
CA TYR A 53 2.88 -5.89 -20.30
C TYR A 53 1.88 -5.11 -19.43
N LEU A 54 1.95 -3.79 -19.44
CA LEU A 54 1.01 -2.96 -18.71
C LEU A 54 -0.42 -3.16 -19.23
N MET A 55 -0.60 -3.24 -20.54
CA MET A 55 -1.88 -3.56 -21.17
C MET A 55 -2.37 -4.96 -20.78
N HIS A 56 -1.50 -5.97 -20.76
CA HIS A 56 -1.83 -7.31 -20.28
C HIS A 56 -2.36 -7.27 -18.83
N LYS A 57 -1.71 -6.50 -17.95
CA LYS A 57 -2.19 -6.34 -16.55
C LYS A 57 -3.58 -5.70 -16.46
N ILE A 58 -3.88 -4.73 -17.33
CA ILE A 58 -5.20 -4.10 -17.40
C ILE A 58 -6.24 -5.12 -17.86
N LYS A 59 -5.96 -5.88 -18.92
CA LYS A 59 -6.83 -6.97 -19.41
C LYS A 59 -7.08 -8.03 -18.34
N CYS A 60 -6.09 -8.31 -17.47
CA CYS A 60 -6.22 -9.18 -16.30
C CYS A 60 -6.94 -8.51 -15.12
N LYS A 61 -7.61 -7.36 -15.32
CA LYS A 61 -8.37 -6.61 -14.30
C LYS A 61 -7.57 -6.31 -13.01
N ARG A 62 -6.25 -6.07 -13.13
CA ARG A 62 -5.45 -5.61 -11.99
C ARG A 62 -5.83 -4.19 -11.63
N SER A 63 -5.78 -3.86 -10.32
CA SER A 63 -6.15 -2.52 -9.87
C SER A 63 -5.28 -1.44 -10.52
N PRO A 64 -5.82 -0.25 -10.89
CA PRO A 64 -5.06 0.83 -11.50
C PRO A 64 -3.82 1.22 -10.70
N ASN A 65 -3.90 1.22 -9.36
CA ASN A 65 -2.75 1.50 -8.50
C ASN A 65 -1.66 0.44 -8.61
N THR A 66 -2.02 -0.84 -8.80
CA THR A 66 -1.05 -1.91 -9.04
C THR A 66 -0.37 -1.72 -10.40
N VAL A 67 -1.14 -1.39 -11.45
CA VAL A 67 -0.60 -1.15 -12.78
C VAL A 67 0.29 0.09 -12.78
N LYS A 68 -0.16 1.19 -12.15
CA LYS A 68 0.63 2.41 -11.98
C LYS A 68 1.97 2.14 -11.30
N ARG A 69 1.95 1.44 -10.15
CA ARG A 69 3.20 1.07 -9.44
C ARG A 69 4.12 0.25 -10.35
N THR A 70 3.59 -0.75 -11.04
CA THR A 70 4.37 -1.57 -11.98
C THR A 70 4.97 -0.72 -13.10
N ALA A 71 4.22 0.25 -13.67
CA ALA A 71 4.73 1.15 -14.68
C ALA A 71 5.92 1.97 -14.18
N PHE A 72 5.83 2.52 -12.96
CA PHE A 72 6.96 3.23 -12.36
C PHE A 72 8.14 2.31 -12.06
N SER A 73 7.90 1.09 -11.54
CA SER A 73 8.96 0.11 -11.27
C SER A 73 9.76 -0.22 -12.54
N ILE A 74 9.07 -0.46 -13.66
CA ILE A 74 9.71 -0.73 -14.95
C ILE A 74 10.40 0.53 -15.50
N CYS A 75 9.78 1.70 -15.39
CA CYS A 75 10.37 2.96 -15.82
C CYS A 75 11.69 3.24 -15.09
N TYR A 76 11.76 2.99 -13.77
CA TYR A 76 13.00 3.12 -12.99
C TYR A 76 14.06 2.13 -13.43
N TYR A 77 13.66 0.90 -13.72
CA TYR A 77 14.58 -0.11 -14.23
C TYR A 77 15.12 0.27 -15.62
N MET A 78 14.30 0.78 -16.51
CA MET A 78 14.75 1.26 -17.81
C MET A 78 15.71 2.45 -17.71
N LYS A 79 15.49 3.36 -16.75
CA LYS A 79 16.46 4.44 -16.46
C LYS A 79 17.82 3.86 -16.03
N TYR A 80 17.79 2.87 -15.13
CA TYR A 80 19.02 2.18 -14.69
C TYR A 80 19.72 1.48 -15.87
N MET A 81 18.97 0.80 -16.74
CA MET A 81 19.51 0.15 -17.94
C MET A 81 20.17 1.16 -18.90
N ALA A 82 19.54 2.32 -19.09
CA ALA A 82 20.08 3.39 -19.91
C ALA A 82 21.40 3.95 -19.35
N GLU A 83 21.49 4.12 -18.02
CA GLU A 83 22.75 4.51 -17.35
C GLU A 83 23.89 3.46 -17.52
N LYS A 84 23.50 2.19 -17.66
CA LYS A 84 24.43 1.07 -17.91
C LYS A 84 24.70 0.85 -19.40
N GLU A 85 24.07 1.64 -20.28
CA GLU A 85 24.14 1.47 -21.75
C GLU A 85 23.78 0.04 -22.19
N MET A 86 22.77 -0.56 -21.53
CA MET A 86 22.31 -1.93 -21.76
C MET A 86 20.85 -1.97 -22.26
N GLU A 87 20.58 -2.86 -23.20
CA GLU A 87 19.23 -3.17 -23.65
C GLU A 87 18.54 -4.19 -22.72
N LEU A 88 17.19 -4.08 -22.57
CA LEU A 88 16.41 -4.99 -21.72
C LEU A 88 16.65 -6.48 -22.02
N THR A 89 16.90 -6.82 -23.27
CA THR A 89 17.07 -8.21 -23.73
C THR A 89 18.49 -8.74 -23.54
N GLU A 90 19.49 -7.87 -23.37
CA GLU A 90 20.88 -8.28 -23.15
C GLU A 90 21.07 -8.99 -21.80
N VAL A 91 20.21 -8.70 -20.81
CA VAL A 91 20.25 -9.37 -19.50
C VAL A 91 20.10 -10.88 -19.61
N TYR A 92 19.38 -11.39 -20.62
CA TYR A 92 19.25 -12.82 -20.86
C TYR A 92 20.56 -13.50 -21.26
N GLN A 93 21.49 -12.75 -21.85
CA GLN A 93 22.80 -13.27 -22.31
C GLN A 93 23.80 -13.42 -21.16
N LEU A 94 23.56 -12.71 -20.03
CA LEU A 94 24.42 -12.79 -18.87
C LEU A 94 24.36 -14.19 -18.22
N ASP A 95 25.43 -14.60 -17.58
CA ASP A 95 25.44 -15.78 -16.71
C ASP A 95 24.68 -15.52 -15.38
N TYR A 96 24.52 -16.57 -14.57
CA TYR A 96 23.77 -16.46 -13.31
C TYR A 96 24.38 -15.43 -12.34
N GLU A 97 25.70 -15.41 -12.23
CA GLU A 97 26.42 -14.51 -11.30
C GLU A 97 26.25 -13.07 -11.74
N LYS A 98 26.51 -12.75 -12.99
CA LYS A 98 26.34 -11.39 -13.55
C LYS A 98 24.88 -10.93 -13.53
N GLN A 99 23.91 -11.81 -13.80
CA GLN A 99 22.51 -11.46 -13.64
C GLN A 99 22.16 -11.13 -12.19
N THR A 100 22.70 -11.90 -11.24
CA THR A 100 22.48 -11.64 -9.82
C THR A 100 23.09 -10.30 -9.40
N GLU A 101 24.34 -10.05 -9.80
CA GLU A 101 25.04 -8.78 -9.53
C GLU A 101 24.27 -7.59 -10.12
N HIS A 102 23.86 -7.68 -11.38
CA HIS A 102 23.06 -6.66 -12.06
C HIS A 102 21.79 -6.26 -11.28
N PHE A 103 21.02 -7.23 -10.78
CA PHE A 103 19.82 -6.93 -10.02
C PHE A 103 20.11 -6.44 -8.59
N VAL A 104 21.21 -6.85 -8.00
CA VAL A 104 21.69 -6.30 -6.71
C VAL A 104 22.13 -4.84 -6.88
N GLU A 105 22.88 -4.51 -7.94
CA GLU A 105 23.25 -3.14 -8.25
C GLU A 105 22.02 -2.25 -8.49
N PHE A 106 21.00 -2.75 -9.17
CA PHE A 106 19.72 -2.03 -9.34
C PHE A 106 19.05 -1.73 -7.99
N LEU A 107 19.04 -2.69 -7.04
CA LEU A 107 18.52 -2.44 -5.69
C LEU A 107 19.27 -1.31 -4.97
N TYR A 108 20.60 -1.30 -5.05
CA TYR A 108 21.40 -0.23 -4.45
C TYR A 108 21.24 1.11 -5.18
N TRP A 109 21.09 1.10 -6.50
CA TRP A 109 20.78 2.28 -7.30
C TRP A 109 19.44 2.92 -6.87
N LEU A 110 18.42 2.09 -6.64
CA LEU A 110 17.14 2.54 -6.08
C LEU A 110 17.31 3.10 -4.66
N LYS A 111 18.03 2.39 -3.79
CA LYS A 111 18.26 2.79 -2.40
C LYS A 111 19.01 4.11 -2.30
N ALA A 112 19.90 4.40 -3.25
CA ALA A 112 20.58 5.69 -3.37
C ALA A 112 19.67 6.84 -3.83
N GLY A 113 18.40 6.56 -4.16
CA GLY A 113 17.43 7.55 -4.62
C GLY A 113 17.66 8.05 -6.05
N ASN A 114 18.43 7.33 -6.87
CA ASN A 114 18.77 7.73 -8.24
C ASN A 114 17.58 7.70 -9.19
N HIS A 115 16.48 7.02 -8.81
CA HIS A 115 15.22 6.95 -9.58
C HIS A 115 14.43 8.25 -9.56
N THR A 116 14.72 9.20 -8.65
CA THR A 116 14.02 10.48 -8.52
C THR A 116 14.91 11.65 -8.95
N GLU A 117 14.29 12.66 -9.56
CA GLU A 117 14.98 13.90 -9.90
C GLU A 117 15.44 14.63 -8.64
N GLN A 118 16.63 15.19 -8.67
CA GLN A 118 17.11 16.09 -7.63
C GLN A 118 16.42 17.45 -7.76
N THR A 119 15.25 17.60 -7.19
CA THR A 119 14.76 18.92 -6.82
C THR A 119 15.48 19.37 -5.54
N ALA A 120 15.74 20.67 -5.41
CA ALA A 120 16.46 21.26 -4.29
C ALA A 120 15.79 20.92 -2.94
N GLY A 121 16.13 19.76 -2.38
CA GLY A 121 15.58 19.16 -1.16
C GLY A 121 16.24 17.80 -0.90
N GLU A 122 16.00 17.22 0.27
CA GLU A 122 16.53 15.92 0.64
C GLU A 122 16.07 14.83 -0.35
N LYS A 123 17.02 14.03 -0.86
CA LYS A 123 16.73 12.86 -1.70
C LYS A 123 15.81 11.92 -0.92
N LYS A 124 14.61 11.69 -1.44
CA LYS A 124 13.69 10.72 -0.85
C LYS A 124 14.11 9.31 -1.22
N CYS A 125 14.96 8.70 -0.40
CA CYS A 125 15.42 7.33 -0.58
C CYS A 125 14.31 6.35 -0.18
N PRO A 126 13.97 5.35 -1.02
CA PRO A 126 13.01 4.31 -0.68
C PRO A 126 13.61 3.35 0.35
N ASN A 127 12.76 2.80 1.21
CA ASN A 127 13.17 1.74 2.12
C ASN A 127 13.39 0.41 1.38
N GLU A 128 14.01 -0.55 2.06
CA GLU A 128 14.36 -1.87 1.53
C GLU A 128 13.14 -2.60 0.95
N GLY A 129 12.02 -2.60 1.67
CA GLY A 129 10.77 -3.24 1.22
C GLY A 129 10.23 -2.62 -0.06
N THR A 130 10.36 -1.31 -0.24
CA THR A 130 9.98 -0.61 -1.47
C THR A 130 10.91 -0.98 -2.63
N CYS A 131 12.24 -1.00 -2.40
CA CYS A 131 13.21 -1.42 -3.41
C CYS A 131 12.94 -2.87 -3.85
N ASN A 132 12.75 -3.78 -2.90
CA ASN A 132 12.41 -5.18 -3.18
C ASN A 132 11.08 -5.31 -3.94
N ALA A 133 10.08 -4.49 -3.65
CA ALA A 133 8.81 -4.48 -4.36
C ALA A 133 8.98 -4.04 -5.82
N TYR A 134 9.81 -3.04 -6.09
CA TYR A 134 10.13 -2.60 -7.45
C TYR A 134 10.86 -3.69 -8.22
N LEU A 135 11.87 -4.35 -7.65
CA LEU A 135 12.56 -5.46 -8.28
C LEU A 135 11.60 -6.64 -8.56
N LYS A 136 10.72 -6.99 -7.63
CA LYS A 136 9.70 -8.02 -7.84
C LYS A 136 8.76 -7.69 -9.01
N ASP A 137 8.44 -6.41 -9.24
CA ASP A 137 7.65 -6.02 -10.41
C ASP A 137 8.46 -6.14 -11.71
N VAL A 138 9.78 -5.83 -11.69
CA VAL A 138 10.69 -6.04 -12.83
C VAL A 138 10.81 -7.54 -13.15
N PHE A 139 10.99 -8.41 -12.16
CA PHE A 139 11.02 -9.85 -12.37
C PHE A 139 9.73 -10.39 -13.01
N ARG A 140 8.56 -9.90 -12.58
CA ARG A 140 7.27 -10.27 -13.20
C ARG A 140 7.17 -9.78 -14.64
N PHE A 141 7.81 -8.66 -14.97
CA PHE A 141 7.90 -8.17 -16.33
C PHE A 141 8.76 -9.09 -17.20
N TYR A 142 9.93 -9.51 -16.72
CA TYR A 142 10.78 -10.47 -17.41
C TYR A 142 10.08 -11.82 -17.61
N LEU A 143 9.38 -12.33 -16.60
CA LEU A 143 8.58 -13.56 -16.73
C LEU A 143 7.46 -13.42 -17.77
N PHE A 144 6.90 -12.24 -17.97
CA PHE A 144 5.95 -11.99 -19.05
C PHE A 144 6.64 -12.02 -20.41
N ILE A 145 7.81 -11.41 -20.55
CA ILE A 145 8.58 -11.45 -21.80
C ILE A 145 8.93 -12.90 -22.15
N GLU A 146 9.39 -13.69 -21.19
CA GLU A 146 9.71 -15.11 -21.36
C GLU A 146 8.50 -15.95 -21.84
N ALA A 147 7.32 -15.65 -21.32
CA ALA A 147 6.09 -16.35 -21.70
C ALA A 147 5.55 -15.98 -23.07
N GLU A 148 5.76 -14.72 -23.52
CA GLU A 148 5.24 -14.20 -24.79
C GLU A 148 6.26 -14.32 -25.93
N TYR A 149 7.56 -14.38 -25.63
CA TYR A 149 8.65 -14.32 -26.61
C TYR A 149 9.70 -15.38 -26.32
N GLU A 150 9.48 -16.61 -26.79
CA GLU A 150 10.38 -17.77 -26.59
C GLU A 150 11.83 -17.52 -27.04
N GLN A 151 12.02 -16.62 -28.02
CA GLN A 151 13.34 -16.28 -28.58
C GLN A 151 14.34 -15.69 -27.57
N TYR A 152 13.89 -15.10 -26.48
CA TYR A 152 14.78 -14.51 -25.47
C TYR A 152 15.28 -15.50 -24.42
N GLY A 153 14.67 -16.68 -24.33
CA GLY A 153 15.00 -17.68 -23.30
C GLY A 153 14.48 -17.29 -21.92
N SER A 154 15.14 -17.74 -20.87
CA SER A 154 14.75 -17.47 -19.48
C SER A 154 15.90 -16.91 -18.65
N LEU A 155 15.57 -16.03 -17.68
CA LEU A 155 16.54 -15.53 -16.71
C LEU A 155 16.99 -16.65 -15.77
N LYS A 156 18.30 -16.87 -15.69
CA LYS A 156 18.91 -17.88 -14.81
C LYS A 156 18.63 -17.57 -13.33
N THR A 157 18.57 -16.31 -12.96
CA THR A 157 18.23 -15.84 -11.60
C THR A 157 16.78 -16.09 -11.21
N LEU A 158 15.90 -16.39 -12.19
CA LEU A 158 14.48 -16.69 -11.95
C LEU A 158 14.18 -18.18 -12.13
N SER A 159 15.20 -19.03 -12.33
CA SER A 159 15.00 -20.47 -12.42
C SER A 159 14.34 -21.01 -11.16
N TYR A 160 13.35 -21.89 -11.34
CA TYR A 160 12.59 -22.45 -10.24
C TYR A 160 13.08 -23.84 -9.88
N ASN A 161 13.48 -24.06 -8.63
CA ASN A 161 13.56 -25.39 -8.07
C ASN A 161 12.17 -25.76 -7.53
N GLN A 162 11.59 -26.84 -8.05
CA GLN A 162 10.36 -27.40 -7.50
C GLN A 162 10.69 -28.20 -6.26
N ILE A 163 10.23 -27.74 -5.11
CA ILE A 163 10.33 -28.49 -3.85
C ILE A 163 8.95 -29.06 -3.55
N ILE A 164 8.85 -30.36 -3.43
CA ILE A 164 7.63 -31.01 -2.97
C ILE A 164 7.66 -31.00 -1.44
N ALA A 165 6.91 -30.08 -0.86
CA ALA A 165 6.69 -30.05 0.58
C ALA A 165 5.46 -30.90 0.92
N VAL A 166 5.61 -31.82 1.87
CA VAL A 166 4.52 -32.63 2.42
C VAL A 166 4.17 -32.07 3.79
N ASN A 167 2.92 -31.66 3.99
CA ASN A 167 2.47 -31.23 5.31
C ASN A 167 2.28 -32.42 6.26
N GLN A 168 2.06 -32.15 7.54
CA GLN A 168 1.87 -33.18 8.58
C GLN A 168 0.70 -34.13 8.29
N VAL A 169 -0.21 -33.78 7.40
CA VAL A 169 -1.39 -34.56 7.00
C VAL A 169 -1.15 -35.31 5.67
N GLY A 170 0.08 -35.28 5.13
CA GLY A 170 0.44 -35.99 3.90
C GLY A 170 0.05 -35.28 2.59
N VAL A 171 -0.49 -34.06 2.65
CA VAL A 171 -0.84 -33.31 1.45
C VAL A 171 0.42 -32.75 0.80
N LYS A 172 0.67 -33.14 -0.44
CA LYS A 172 1.81 -32.66 -1.25
C LYS A 172 1.53 -31.26 -1.77
N LYS A 173 2.37 -30.28 -1.44
CA LYS A 173 2.35 -28.94 -2.01
C LYS A 173 3.64 -28.71 -2.79
N VAL A 174 3.51 -28.36 -4.07
CA VAL A 174 4.66 -27.98 -4.88
C VAL A 174 4.99 -26.52 -4.54
N LEU A 175 6.11 -26.32 -3.89
CA LEU A 175 6.67 -24.97 -3.62
C LEU A 175 7.65 -24.63 -4.75
N ARG A 176 7.45 -23.49 -5.38
CA ARG A 176 8.40 -22.91 -6.34
C ARG A 176 9.29 -21.94 -5.57
N ASN A 177 10.57 -22.23 -5.52
CA ASN A 177 11.54 -21.35 -4.87
C ASN A 177 12.32 -20.59 -5.95
N HIS A 178 12.30 -19.26 -5.90
CA HIS A 178 13.14 -18.44 -6.76
C HIS A 178 14.61 -18.62 -6.38
N SER A 179 15.48 -18.74 -7.38
CA SER A 179 16.92 -18.82 -7.13
C SER A 179 17.52 -17.50 -6.67
N PHE A 180 16.90 -16.34 -7.01
CA PHE A 180 17.35 -15.03 -6.52
C PHE A 180 17.06 -14.88 -5.03
N LYS A 181 18.11 -14.79 -4.22
CA LYS A 181 18.04 -14.65 -2.76
C LYS A 181 18.62 -13.34 -2.22
N ALA A 182 19.15 -12.50 -3.11
CA ALA A 182 19.85 -11.29 -2.73
C ALA A 182 18.92 -10.05 -2.54
N TYR A 183 17.70 -10.28 -2.08
CA TYR A 183 16.84 -9.17 -1.66
C TYR A 183 17.43 -8.45 -0.45
N LEU A 184 17.21 -7.12 -0.40
CA LEU A 184 17.60 -6.34 0.77
C LEU A 184 16.81 -6.85 2.00
N LYS A 185 17.51 -6.94 3.14
CA LYS A 185 16.86 -7.33 4.40
C LYS A 185 15.87 -6.24 4.82
N GLU A 186 14.60 -6.59 4.83
CA GLU A 186 13.54 -5.68 5.26
C GLU A 186 13.55 -5.59 6.78
N GLU A 187 13.52 -4.37 7.33
CA GLU A 187 13.25 -4.18 8.74
C GLU A 187 11.76 -4.43 9.01
N GLU A 188 11.47 -5.18 10.08
CA GLU A 188 10.09 -5.34 10.53
C GLU A 188 9.58 -4.02 11.10
N HIS A 189 8.84 -3.30 10.29
CA HIS A 189 8.12 -2.13 10.76
C HIS A 189 6.83 -2.58 11.45
N ARG A 190 6.82 -2.55 12.78
CA ARG A 190 5.56 -2.64 13.53
C ARG A 190 4.68 -1.45 13.14
N GLY A 191 3.45 -1.71 12.75
CA GLY A 191 2.50 -0.66 12.40
C GLY A 191 2.32 0.28 13.61
N ARG A 192 2.32 1.59 13.36
CA ARG A 192 2.05 2.55 14.44
C ARG A 192 0.55 2.60 14.69
N THR A 193 0.17 2.41 15.95
CA THR A 193 -1.21 2.57 16.43
C THR A 193 -1.44 4.03 16.83
N ALA A 194 -2.62 4.59 16.51
CA ALA A 194 -3.03 5.87 17.03
C ALA A 194 -3.43 5.71 18.51
N LYS A 195 -3.00 6.63 19.37
CA LYS A 195 -3.46 6.70 20.76
C LYS A 195 -4.75 7.50 20.85
N GLU A 196 -5.61 7.18 21.81
CA GLU A 196 -6.90 7.83 21.97
C GLU A 196 -6.79 9.35 22.12
N ASN A 197 -5.84 9.84 22.92
CA ASN A 197 -5.58 11.27 23.08
C ASN A 197 -5.16 11.96 21.79
N GLN A 198 -4.44 11.25 20.90
CA GLN A 198 -4.08 11.77 19.57
C GLN A 198 -5.31 11.89 18.66
N ILE A 199 -6.21 10.90 18.73
CA ILE A 199 -7.47 10.93 17.97
C ILE A 199 -8.32 12.12 18.44
N ILE A 200 -8.47 12.30 19.75
CA ILE A 200 -9.22 13.42 20.34
C ILE A 200 -8.62 14.76 19.89
N THR A 201 -7.29 14.91 19.95
CA THR A 201 -6.61 16.14 19.51
C THR A 201 -6.92 16.47 18.06
N ILE A 202 -6.89 15.49 17.16
CA ILE A 202 -7.20 15.69 15.75
C ILE A 202 -8.69 16.00 15.54
N LEU A 203 -9.59 15.32 16.23
CA LEU A 203 -11.04 15.59 16.15
C LEU A 203 -11.37 17.01 16.59
N GLN A 204 -10.72 17.53 17.64
CA GLN A 204 -10.88 18.92 18.08
C GLN A 204 -10.27 19.92 17.11
N ALA A 205 -9.23 19.55 16.39
CA ALA A 205 -8.61 20.41 15.39
C ALA A 205 -9.41 20.50 14.08
N CYS A 206 -10.31 19.54 13.82
CA CYS A 206 -11.19 19.56 12.65
C CYS A 206 -12.16 20.74 12.71
N THR A 207 -12.33 21.44 11.59
CA THR A 207 -13.17 22.62 11.48
C THR A 207 -14.58 22.33 10.96
N ASN A 208 -14.85 21.10 10.57
CA ASN A 208 -16.12 20.71 9.97
C ASN A 208 -16.57 19.29 10.36
N ARG A 209 -17.87 19.05 10.30
CA ARG A 209 -18.51 17.79 10.71
C ARG A 209 -18.15 16.61 9.81
N ARG A 210 -17.88 16.84 8.52
CA ARG A 210 -17.48 15.77 7.60
C ARG A 210 -16.18 15.11 8.05
N ASP A 211 -15.15 15.90 8.35
CA ASP A 211 -13.84 15.39 8.71
C ASP A 211 -13.87 14.70 10.08
N GLN A 212 -14.64 15.26 11.03
CA GLN A 212 -14.86 14.62 12.32
C GLN A 212 -15.55 13.26 12.18
N LEU A 213 -16.65 13.18 11.42
CA LEU A 213 -17.37 11.94 11.19
C LEU A 213 -16.50 10.89 10.49
N LEU A 214 -15.74 11.30 9.48
CA LEU A 214 -14.83 10.41 8.75
C LEU A 214 -13.82 9.73 9.69
N LEU A 215 -13.21 10.48 10.58
CA LEU A 215 -12.22 9.97 11.53
C LEU A 215 -12.87 9.07 12.60
N LEU A 216 -14.03 9.46 13.14
CA LEU A 216 -14.80 8.63 14.08
C LEU A 216 -15.17 7.28 13.44
N MET A 217 -15.71 7.29 12.22
CA MET A 217 -16.09 6.07 11.53
C MET A 217 -14.89 5.18 11.19
N LEU A 218 -13.74 5.76 10.81
CA LEU A 218 -12.51 4.98 10.60
C LEU A 218 -12.04 4.29 11.89
N ALA A 219 -12.10 5.00 13.01
CA ALA A 219 -11.69 4.46 14.32
C ALA A 219 -12.65 3.38 14.84
N GLU A 220 -13.96 3.53 14.61
CA GLU A 220 -14.97 2.59 15.14
C GLU A 220 -15.20 1.37 14.23
N THR A 221 -15.01 1.49 12.92
CA THR A 221 -15.27 0.39 11.98
C THR A 221 -14.02 -0.38 11.58
N GLY A 222 -12.84 0.22 11.75
CA GLY A 222 -11.59 -0.33 11.26
C GLY A 222 -11.53 -0.48 9.74
N TYR A 223 -12.39 0.21 8.99
CA TYR A 223 -12.43 0.16 7.54
C TYR A 223 -11.19 0.79 6.90
N ARG A 224 -10.79 0.30 5.73
CA ARG A 224 -9.80 1.01 4.92
C ARG A 224 -10.42 2.29 4.39
N ILE A 225 -9.60 3.34 4.23
CA ILE A 225 -10.09 4.64 3.72
C ILE A 225 -10.87 4.49 2.40
N GLY A 226 -10.37 3.67 1.45
CA GLY A 226 -11.07 3.44 0.19
C GLY A 226 -12.37 2.66 0.35
N GLU A 227 -12.55 1.87 1.40
CA GLU A 227 -13.80 1.19 1.70
C GLU A 227 -14.84 2.17 2.23
N LEU A 228 -14.44 3.02 3.18
CA LEU A 228 -15.33 4.00 3.78
C LEU A 228 -15.76 5.10 2.79
N LEU A 229 -14.83 5.57 1.94
CA LEU A 229 -15.16 6.57 0.92
C LEU A 229 -16.05 6.04 -0.21
N GLY A 230 -16.16 4.72 -0.35
CA GLY A 230 -17.09 4.06 -1.29
C GLY A 230 -18.49 3.87 -0.74
N VAL A 231 -18.75 4.18 0.54
CA VAL A 231 -20.06 4.00 1.18
C VAL A 231 -21.08 4.99 0.62
N LYS A 232 -22.24 4.47 0.25
CA LYS A 232 -23.38 5.25 -0.21
C LYS A 232 -24.42 5.36 0.90
N TYR A 233 -24.75 6.59 1.33
CA TYR A 233 -25.57 6.81 2.51
C TYR A 233 -27.00 6.28 2.39
N VAL A 234 -27.56 6.18 1.16
CA VAL A 234 -28.91 5.64 0.94
C VAL A 234 -28.94 4.11 0.96
N LYS A 235 -27.90 3.45 0.42
CA LYS A 235 -27.93 2.00 0.15
C LYS A 235 -27.13 1.17 1.15
N ASP A 236 -26.08 1.74 1.71
CA ASP A 236 -25.08 0.98 2.47
C ASP A 236 -25.21 1.21 3.98
N ILE A 237 -26.12 2.06 4.45
CA ILE A 237 -26.36 2.31 5.87
C ILE A 237 -27.68 1.68 6.29
N ASP A 238 -27.62 0.80 7.28
CA ASP A 238 -28.78 0.30 8.00
C ASP A 238 -29.03 1.22 9.21
N TYR A 239 -29.92 2.16 9.01
CA TYR A 239 -30.26 3.19 9.99
C TYR A 239 -30.95 2.62 11.23
N ARG A 240 -31.59 1.47 11.14
CA ARG A 240 -32.27 0.82 12.27
C ARG A 240 -31.28 0.15 13.21
N ASN A 241 -30.26 -0.49 12.64
CA ASN A 241 -29.30 -1.28 13.41
C ASN A 241 -27.95 -0.56 13.60
N HIS A 242 -27.82 0.68 13.11
CA HIS A 242 -26.59 1.50 13.11
C HIS A 242 -25.42 0.77 12.45
N MET A 243 -25.68 0.10 11.31
CA MET A 243 -24.68 -0.70 10.59
C MET A 243 -24.25 0.00 9.32
N ILE A 244 -22.97 0.01 9.08
CA ILE A 244 -22.35 0.50 7.85
C ILE A 244 -21.86 -0.68 7.04
N ARG A 245 -22.29 -0.79 5.78
CA ARG A 245 -21.91 -1.88 4.88
C ARG A 245 -20.83 -1.43 3.89
N VAL A 246 -19.82 -2.25 3.70
CA VAL A 246 -18.84 -2.08 2.63
C VAL A 246 -19.30 -2.93 1.45
N CYS A 247 -19.54 -2.30 0.31
CA CYS A 247 -19.88 -2.97 -0.92
C CYS A 247 -18.76 -2.78 -1.95
N PHE A 248 -18.36 -3.85 -2.61
CA PHE A 248 -17.42 -3.77 -3.71
C PHE A 248 -18.07 -3.12 -4.93
N ARG A 249 -17.44 -2.06 -5.45
CA ARG A 249 -17.85 -1.38 -6.69
C ARG A 249 -16.61 -1.03 -7.49
N GLU A 250 -16.64 -1.29 -8.79
CA GLU A 250 -15.52 -0.99 -9.70
C GLU A 250 -15.61 0.43 -10.28
N ASP A 251 -16.82 1.00 -10.28
CA ASP A 251 -17.23 2.23 -10.96
C ASP A 251 -17.36 3.46 -10.05
N ASN A 252 -16.72 3.44 -8.88
CA ASN A 252 -16.76 4.58 -7.99
C ASN A 252 -16.07 5.81 -8.61
N GLU A 253 -16.78 6.93 -8.71
CA GLU A 253 -16.27 8.20 -9.28
C GLU A 253 -15.02 8.73 -8.58
N ASN A 254 -14.91 8.50 -7.27
CA ASN A 254 -13.76 8.90 -6.46
C ASN A 254 -12.60 7.89 -6.48
N GLU A 255 -12.70 6.87 -7.35
CA GLU A 255 -11.71 5.79 -7.46
C GLU A 255 -11.54 4.98 -6.16
N ALA A 256 -12.45 5.14 -5.20
CA ALA A 256 -12.48 4.37 -3.97
C ALA A 256 -12.80 2.91 -4.26
N ARG A 257 -12.02 1.99 -3.70
CA ARG A 257 -12.20 0.55 -3.92
C ARG A 257 -12.10 -0.22 -2.63
N ALA A 258 -13.04 -1.15 -2.44
CA ALA A 258 -12.88 -2.21 -1.47
C ALA A 258 -11.81 -3.20 -1.99
N LYS A 259 -10.70 -3.33 -1.26
CA LYS A 259 -9.64 -4.27 -1.63
C LYS A 259 -10.14 -5.69 -1.36
N ASN A 260 -10.18 -6.56 -2.32
CA ASN A 260 -10.58 -7.99 -2.22
C ASN A 260 -12.05 -8.33 -2.50
N ALA A 261 -12.86 -7.41 -3.01
CA ALA A 261 -14.26 -7.67 -3.35
C ALA A 261 -15.12 -8.25 -2.19
N GLU A 262 -14.79 -7.88 -0.94
CA GLU A 262 -15.46 -8.43 0.24
C GLU A 262 -16.60 -7.52 0.68
N TYR A 263 -17.74 -8.17 0.98
CA TYR A 263 -18.89 -7.55 1.62
C TYR A 263 -18.75 -7.76 3.13
N ARG A 264 -18.78 -6.68 3.89
CA ARG A 264 -18.83 -6.75 5.35
C ARG A 264 -19.58 -5.57 5.93
N SER A 265 -20.01 -5.74 7.17
CA SER A 265 -20.72 -4.70 7.92
C SER A 265 -20.03 -4.45 9.25
N ALA A 266 -20.06 -3.22 9.72
CA ALA A 266 -19.62 -2.84 11.05
C ALA A 266 -20.69 -2.00 11.71
N LYS A 267 -20.90 -2.22 13.01
CA LYS A 267 -21.76 -1.40 13.85
C LYS A 267 -20.97 -0.20 14.36
N ILE A 268 -21.59 0.97 14.34
CA ILE A 268 -21.08 2.18 14.98
C ILE A 268 -21.83 2.43 16.29
N SER A 269 -21.22 3.21 17.21
CA SER A 269 -21.86 3.62 18.46
C SER A 269 -23.07 4.50 18.23
N ASN A 270 -23.93 4.61 19.24
CA ASN A 270 -25.08 5.51 19.18
C ASN A 270 -24.63 6.98 19.00
N ASP A 271 -23.57 7.38 19.70
CA ASP A 271 -23.03 8.74 19.61
C ASP A 271 -22.52 9.06 18.19
N THR A 272 -21.77 8.14 17.59
CA THR A 272 -21.32 8.31 16.20
C THR A 272 -22.49 8.27 15.19
N PHE A 273 -23.54 7.49 15.50
CA PHE A 273 -24.74 7.48 14.67
C PHE A 273 -25.51 8.80 14.77
N GLU A 274 -25.68 9.38 15.96
CA GLU A 274 -26.27 10.72 16.11
C GLU A 274 -25.45 11.78 15.38
N PHE A 275 -24.13 11.68 15.47
CA PHE A 275 -23.23 12.54 14.74
C PHE A 275 -23.36 12.40 13.22
N LEU A 276 -23.58 11.18 12.74
CA LEU A 276 -23.90 10.90 11.32
C LEU A 276 -25.21 11.56 10.90
N MET A 277 -26.24 11.49 11.72
CA MET A 277 -27.55 12.12 11.43
C MET A 277 -27.43 13.66 11.39
N ASP A 278 -26.67 14.26 12.32
CA ASP A 278 -26.36 15.70 12.31
C ASP A 278 -25.60 16.10 11.03
N TYR A 279 -24.61 15.29 10.61
CA TYR A 279 -23.88 15.50 9.36
C TYR A 279 -24.82 15.47 8.14
N LEU A 280 -25.68 14.45 8.03
CA LEU A 280 -26.62 14.30 6.90
C LEU A 280 -27.61 15.49 6.86
N ALA A 281 -28.10 15.92 8.02
CA ALA A 281 -29.01 17.05 8.13
C ALA A 281 -28.34 18.36 7.70
N LYS A 282 -27.13 18.61 8.24
CA LYS A 282 -26.36 19.82 7.97
C LYS A 282 -25.97 20.01 6.52
N TYR A 283 -25.59 18.91 5.84
CA TYR A 283 -25.13 18.97 4.46
C TYR A 283 -26.15 18.45 3.45
N ARG A 284 -27.43 18.34 3.84
CA ARG A 284 -28.53 17.82 3.02
C ARG A 284 -28.56 18.42 1.60
N LYS A 285 -28.40 19.73 1.47
CA LYS A 285 -28.44 20.44 0.18
C LYS A 285 -27.31 19.99 -0.77
N ILE A 286 -26.16 19.58 -0.24
CA ILE A 286 -25.02 19.12 -1.01
C ILE A 286 -25.19 17.63 -1.33
N LEU A 287 -25.65 16.82 -0.35
CA LEU A 287 -25.78 15.37 -0.47
C LEU A 287 -26.94 14.94 -1.39
N GLN A 288 -27.99 15.74 -1.54
CA GLN A 288 -29.18 15.35 -2.34
C GLN A 288 -28.90 15.08 -3.83
N HIS A 289 -27.73 15.51 -4.35
CA HIS A 289 -27.38 15.38 -5.77
C HIS A 289 -26.53 14.16 -6.09
N GLN A 290 -26.22 13.34 -5.09
CA GLN A 290 -25.39 12.14 -5.24
C GLN A 290 -25.56 11.19 -4.04
N ASP A 291 -25.08 9.93 -4.15
CA ASP A 291 -25.30 8.88 -3.16
C ASP A 291 -24.18 8.73 -2.12
N TYR A 292 -22.97 9.26 -2.38
CA TYR A 292 -21.82 9.04 -1.53
C TYR A 292 -21.97 9.71 -0.17
N LEU A 293 -21.58 8.98 0.89
CA LEU A 293 -21.62 9.50 2.24
C LEU A 293 -20.65 10.68 2.42
N PHE A 294 -19.43 10.58 1.89
CA PHE A 294 -18.41 11.60 2.04
C PHE A 294 -18.17 12.36 0.74
N VAL A 295 -18.41 13.67 0.78
CA VAL A 295 -18.28 14.57 -0.36
C VAL A 295 -17.44 15.80 -0.03
N ASN A 296 -16.97 16.48 -1.06
CA ASN A 296 -16.37 17.80 -0.88
C ASN A 296 -17.45 18.82 -0.49
N ILE A 297 -17.25 19.49 0.64
CA ILE A 297 -18.21 20.44 1.23
C ILE A 297 -17.86 21.91 0.94
N MET A 298 -16.72 22.14 0.30
CA MET A 298 -16.21 23.49 -0.03
C MET A 298 -15.42 23.46 -1.35
N GLY A 299 -15.22 24.63 -1.96
CA GLY A 299 -14.40 24.83 -3.14
C GLY A 299 -15.08 24.42 -4.45
N GLU A 300 -14.33 24.41 -5.54
CA GLU A 300 -14.82 24.13 -6.90
C GLU A 300 -15.40 22.72 -7.08
N ASN A 301 -14.98 21.77 -6.23
CA ASN A 301 -15.44 20.38 -6.29
C ASN A 301 -16.56 20.08 -5.28
N ILE A 302 -17.27 21.10 -4.78
CA ILE A 302 -18.39 20.92 -3.84
C ILE A 302 -19.39 19.89 -4.39
N GLY A 303 -19.83 18.96 -3.54
CA GLY A 303 -20.77 17.88 -3.89
C GLY A 303 -20.14 16.69 -4.61
N LYS A 304 -18.93 16.80 -5.16
CA LYS A 304 -18.25 15.63 -5.74
C LYS A 304 -17.75 14.68 -4.64
N PRO A 305 -17.77 13.35 -4.89
CA PRO A 305 -17.29 12.38 -3.93
C PRO A 305 -15.86 12.66 -3.46
N LEU A 306 -15.62 12.49 -2.15
CA LEU A 306 -14.32 12.76 -1.53
C LEU A 306 -13.30 11.72 -1.99
N ARG A 307 -12.11 12.17 -2.37
CA ARG A 307 -11.02 11.28 -2.82
C ARG A 307 -10.05 10.96 -1.68
N VAL A 308 -9.39 9.81 -1.81
CA VAL A 308 -8.39 9.36 -0.84
C VAL A 308 -7.29 10.39 -0.63
N ASP A 309 -6.74 10.96 -1.73
CA ASP A 309 -5.67 11.97 -1.67
C ASP A 309 -6.11 13.19 -0.85
N SER A 310 -7.36 13.65 -1.03
CA SER A 310 -7.91 14.79 -0.27
C SER A 310 -7.97 14.53 1.24
N VAL A 311 -8.14 13.26 1.66
CA VAL A 311 -8.11 12.90 3.08
C VAL A 311 -6.68 12.95 3.61
N TYR A 312 -5.69 12.48 2.87
CA TYR A 312 -4.29 12.61 3.28
C TYR A 312 -3.85 14.08 3.35
N ASP A 313 -4.23 14.92 2.36
CA ASP A 313 -3.98 16.35 2.42
C ASP A 313 -4.64 17.04 3.64
N MET A 314 -5.83 16.59 4.02
CA MET A 314 -6.50 17.04 5.24
C MET A 314 -5.72 16.64 6.49
N LEU A 315 -5.27 15.39 6.58
CA LEU A 315 -4.50 14.89 7.72
C LEU A 315 -3.13 15.58 7.81
N ASP A 316 -2.45 15.83 6.70
CA ASP A 316 -1.18 16.57 6.67
C ASP A 316 -1.34 18.01 7.17
N ARG A 317 -2.48 18.67 6.83
CA ARG A 317 -2.80 20.00 7.40
C ARG A 317 -3.05 19.93 8.90
N MET A 318 -3.73 18.88 9.38
CA MET A 318 -3.95 18.69 10.82
C MET A 318 -2.63 18.40 11.55
N GLU A 319 -1.74 17.58 10.99
CA GLU A 319 -0.40 17.32 11.52
C GLU A 319 0.39 18.64 11.67
N LYS A 320 0.40 19.48 10.64
CA LYS A 320 1.06 20.81 10.71
C LYS A 320 0.47 21.72 11.78
N LYS A 321 -0.84 21.64 12.03
CA LYS A 321 -1.54 22.46 13.02
C LYS A 321 -1.35 21.97 14.46
N THR A 322 -1.32 20.66 14.67
CA THR A 322 -1.37 20.06 16.01
C THR A 322 -0.04 19.41 16.44
N GLY A 323 0.88 19.19 15.50
CA GLY A 323 2.08 18.37 15.72
C GLY A 323 1.79 16.87 15.86
N VAL A 324 0.53 16.44 15.71
CA VAL A 324 0.11 15.04 15.88
C VAL A 324 -0.10 14.40 14.52
N LYS A 325 0.64 13.34 14.25
CA LYS A 325 0.51 12.55 13.02
C LYS A 325 -0.48 11.41 13.21
N ILE A 326 -1.54 11.40 12.40
CA ILE A 326 -2.48 10.27 12.30
C ILE A 326 -2.69 9.92 10.82
N THR A 327 -2.85 8.63 10.54
CA THR A 327 -3.21 8.13 9.23
C THR A 327 -4.42 7.20 9.34
N PRO A 328 -5.20 6.98 8.26
CA PRO A 328 -6.30 6.02 8.26
C PRO A 328 -5.86 4.62 8.69
N HIS A 329 -4.61 4.24 8.37
CA HIS A 329 -4.05 2.95 8.76
C HIS A 329 -3.80 2.85 10.27
N MET A 330 -3.34 3.94 10.89
CA MET A 330 -3.17 4.00 12.36
C MET A 330 -4.50 3.91 13.10
N LEU A 331 -5.59 4.48 12.56
CA LEU A 331 -6.94 4.33 13.12
C LEU A 331 -7.46 2.89 13.00
N ARG A 332 -7.12 2.20 11.92
CA ARG A 332 -7.43 0.79 11.76
C ARG A 332 -6.65 -0.10 12.73
N HIS A 333 -5.39 0.21 13.03
CA HIS A 333 -4.61 -0.42 14.10
C HIS A 333 -5.25 -0.16 15.47
N TYR A 334 -5.67 1.08 15.73
CA TYR A 334 -6.40 1.44 16.93
C TYR A 334 -7.65 0.57 17.12
N PHE A 335 -8.48 0.44 16.08
CA PHE A 335 -9.65 -0.45 16.12
C PHE A 335 -9.28 -1.87 16.52
N ALA A 336 -8.25 -2.45 15.90
CA ALA A 336 -7.83 -3.82 16.18
C ALA A 336 -7.39 -4.01 17.64
N ASN A 337 -6.55 -3.09 18.15
CA ASN A 337 -6.04 -3.14 19.51
C ASN A 337 -7.15 -2.95 20.55
N MET A 338 -8.06 -1.99 20.32
CA MET A 338 -9.21 -1.78 21.22
C MET A 338 -10.13 -3.00 21.30
N ARG A 339 -10.32 -3.72 20.16
CA ARG A 339 -11.13 -4.95 20.15
C ARG A 339 -10.40 -6.10 20.84
N LYS A 340 -9.08 -6.21 20.68
CA LYS A 340 -8.26 -7.17 21.42
C LYS A 340 -8.36 -6.93 22.93
N GLN A 341 -8.17 -5.68 23.39
CA GLN A 341 -8.29 -5.30 24.80
C GLN A 341 -9.70 -5.56 25.37
N ALA A 342 -10.73 -5.48 24.51
CA ALA A 342 -12.10 -5.83 24.86
C ALA A 342 -12.39 -7.35 24.83
N GLY A 343 -11.37 -8.18 24.65
CA GLY A 343 -11.48 -9.64 24.68
C GLY A 343 -12.03 -10.29 23.40
N TRP A 344 -11.99 -9.59 22.25
CA TRP A 344 -12.42 -10.20 20.99
C TRP A 344 -11.40 -11.25 20.54
N GLU A 345 -11.93 -12.40 20.10
CA GLU A 345 -11.12 -13.44 19.46
C GLU A 345 -10.43 -12.94 18.19
N LEU A 346 -9.24 -13.47 17.90
CA LEU A 346 -8.41 -13.04 16.76
C LEU A 346 -9.13 -13.20 15.41
N GLU A 347 -9.91 -14.29 15.28
CA GLU A 347 -10.72 -14.59 14.11
C GLU A 347 -11.82 -13.53 13.90
N MET A 348 -12.46 -13.10 14.97
CA MET A 348 -13.49 -12.06 14.94
C MET A 348 -12.90 -10.71 14.52
N ILE A 349 -11.73 -10.34 15.05
CA ILE A 349 -11.00 -9.13 14.65
C ILE A 349 -10.60 -9.23 13.18
N SER A 350 -10.08 -10.40 12.76
CA SER A 350 -9.67 -10.66 11.38
C SER A 350 -10.85 -10.49 10.41
N GLN A 351 -12.01 -11.04 10.76
CA GLN A 351 -13.23 -10.91 9.98
C GLN A 351 -13.71 -9.45 9.91
N ALA A 352 -13.74 -8.74 11.03
CA ALA A 352 -14.14 -7.34 11.10
C ALA A 352 -13.23 -6.45 10.24
N LEU A 353 -11.93 -6.75 10.21
CA LEU A 353 -10.95 -6.07 9.37
C LEU A 353 -11.00 -6.52 7.89
N GLY A 354 -11.60 -7.67 7.55
CA GLY A 354 -11.58 -8.27 6.22
C GLY A 354 -10.16 -8.68 5.83
N HIS A 355 -9.50 -9.45 6.69
CA HIS A 355 -8.22 -10.08 6.38
C HIS A 355 -8.46 -11.51 5.91
N LYS A 356 -7.83 -11.90 4.80
CA LYS A 356 -7.91 -13.28 4.27
C LYS A 356 -7.05 -14.28 5.07
N HIS A 357 -6.05 -13.77 5.78
CA HIS A 357 -5.10 -14.56 6.55
C HIS A 357 -4.93 -13.94 7.95
N LEU A 358 -4.96 -14.78 8.97
CA LEU A 358 -4.78 -14.37 10.37
C LEU A 358 -3.42 -13.70 10.61
N ASP A 359 -2.37 -14.14 9.94
CA ASP A 359 -1.03 -13.52 9.99
C ASP A 359 -1.07 -12.01 9.69
N THR A 360 -2.02 -11.58 8.84
CA THR A 360 -2.21 -10.16 8.55
C THR A 360 -2.77 -9.43 9.77
N THR A 361 -3.67 -10.07 10.54
CA THR A 361 -4.27 -9.48 11.75
C THR A 361 -3.24 -9.37 12.85
N ILE A 362 -2.41 -10.38 13.04
CA ILE A 362 -1.35 -10.40 14.05
C ILE A 362 -0.42 -9.19 13.91
N LYS A 363 -0.08 -8.78 12.69
CA LYS A 363 0.74 -7.59 12.41
C LYS A 363 0.09 -6.26 12.80
N TYR A 364 -1.22 -6.25 13.03
CA TYR A 364 -1.98 -5.08 13.48
C TYR A 364 -2.10 -4.97 15.00
N LEU A 365 -1.76 -6.03 15.72
CA LEU A 365 -1.87 -6.08 17.17
C LEU A 365 -0.52 -5.75 17.80
N ASP A 366 -0.55 -4.86 18.76
CA ASP A 366 0.58 -4.60 19.65
C ASP A 366 0.54 -5.65 20.76
N TRP A 367 1.53 -6.55 20.77
CA TRP A 367 1.72 -7.51 21.84
C TRP A 367 2.57 -6.83 22.90
N LEU A 368 2.02 -6.63 24.08
CA LEU A 368 2.73 -6.09 25.22
C LEU A 368 3.33 -7.25 26.03
N ASP A 369 4.59 -7.14 26.42
CA ASP A 369 5.23 -8.13 27.28
C ASP A 369 4.47 -8.29 28.61
N ASP A 370 3.86 -7.21 29.09
CA ASP A 370 3.04 -7.21 30.30
C ASP A 370 1.80 -8.13 30.20
N GLU A 371 1.14 -8.18 29.03
CA GLU A 371 0.00 -9.09 28.78
C GLU A 371 0.45 -10.56 28.82
N LEU A 372 1.65 -10.86 28.28
CA LEU A 372 2.22 -12.21 28.33
C LEU A 372 2.60 -12.60 29.76
N ILE A 373 3.13 -11.66 30.54
CA ILE A 373 3.48 -11.87 31.94
C ILE A 373 2.21 -12.13 32.74
N GLU A 374 1.16 -11.33 32.56
CA GLU A 374 -0.12 -11.48 33.28
C GLU A 374 -0.79 -12.82 32.96
N ALA A 375 -0.91 -13.15 31.67
CA ALA A 375 -1.44 -14.45 31.20
C ALA A 375 -0.60 -15.63 31.73
N SER A 376 0.72 -15.48 31.81
CA SER A 376 1.62 -16.49 32.37
C SER A 376 1.41 -16.64 33.88
N ASN A 377 1.26 -15.54 34.62
CA ASN A 377 0.98 -15.57 36.03
C ASN A 377 -0.35 -16.25 36.35
N GLU A 378 -1.41 -15.94 35.58
CA GLU A 378 -2.70 -16.60 35.71
C GLU A 378 -2.61 -18.11 35.43
N PHE A 379 -1.89 -18.49 34.37
CA PHE A 379 -1.65 -19.88 34.02
C PHE A 379 -0.94 -20.63 35.14
N TYR A 380 0.16 -20.07 35.67
CA TYR A 380 0.92 -20.70 36.74
C TYR A 380 0.17 -20.73 38.09
N ALA A 381 -0.69 -19.74 38.33
CA ALA A 381 -1.57 -19.76 39.53
C ALA A 381 -2.56 -20.95 39.50
N GLN A 382 -3.02 -21.35 38.29
CA GLN A 382 -3.97 -22.45 38.11
C GLN A 382 -3.28 -23.82 37.96
N HIS A 383 -2.03 -23.87 37.52
CA HIS A 383 -1.35 -25.10 37.10
C HIS A 383 -0.06 -25.42 37.87
N THR A 384 0.18 -24.79 39.01
CA THR A 384 1.39 -25.01 39.83
C THR A 384 1.64 -26.48 40.15
N ALA A 385 0.60 -27.29 40.34
CA ALA A 385 0.69 -28.71 40.64
C ALA A 385 1.26 -29.58 39.48
N ILE A 386 1.20 -29.12 38.24
CA ILE A 386 1.66 -29.90 37.09
C ILE A 386 3.18 -29.78 36.91
N TYR A 387 3.75 -28.64 37.26
CA TYR A 387 5.16 -28.35 37.02
C TYR A 387 6.06 -28.66 38.24
N GLY A 388 5.50 -29.00 39.40
CA GLY A 388 6.10 -29.60 40.60
C GLY A 388 7.62 -29.51 40.81
N ALA A 389 8.23 -28.42 40.30
CA ALA A 389 9.66 -28.17 40.47
C ALA A 389 10.06 -28.05 41.97
N GLU A 390 9.12 -27.76 42.84
CA GLU A 390 9.30 -27.77 44.29
C GLU A 390 9.85 -29.11 44.83
N ARG A 391 9.45 -30.23 44.20
CA ARG A 391 9.95 -31.55 44.50
C ARG A 391 11.41 -31.81 44.05
N LEU A 392 11.95 -30.97 43.23
CA LEU A 392 13.34 -31.03 42.77
C LEU A 392 14.27 -30.20 43.68
N LEU A 393 13.70 -29.38 44.55
CA LEU A 393 14.43 -28.52 45.50
C LEU A 393 14.52 -29.14 46.92
N GLU A 394 13.84 -30.28 47.16
CA GLU A 394 14.00 -31.16 48.35
C GLU A 394 15.11 -32.20 48.07
#